data_aa2814a6c7c352c9e5851e310588f5a7
#
_entry.id   aa2814a6c7c352c9e5851e310588f5a7
#
_cell.length_a   1.000
_cell.length_b   1.000
_cell.length_c   1.000
_cell.angle_alpha   90.00
_cell.angle_beta   90.00
_cell.angle_gamma   90.00
#
_symmetry.space_group_name_H-M   'P 1'
#
loop_
_entity.id
_entity.type
_entity.pdbx_description
1 polymer ?
#
loop_
_entity_poly.entity_id
_entity_poly.type
_entity_poly.pdbx_seq_one_letter_code
_entity_poly.pdbx_strand_id
1 'polypeptide(L)'
;MFRKKLPLSELTAPLTGVLDHWRARGGEELSCPWSKFEMHFLPPKVLPTTLVIDVFDETNANKYRYWGSKMTMIHGQDMTGRSPYDLSPRELAEDLRKQHLEIRENRAACAHVLGFALESGLSQTHTILRLPLSDDGRTISHIVGVVWYSPEALKRFEQKGQGSLFGP
;
A
#
# COMPACT_ATOMS: atom_id res chain seq x y z
N MET A 1 -5.99 13.87 8.95
CA MET A 1 -5.85 12.91 7.83
C MET A 1 -7.21 12.70 7.16
N PHE A 2 -7.28 12.59 5.84
CA PHE A 2 -8.51 12.18 5.13
C PHE A 2 -8.24 10.99 4.21
N ARG A 3 -9.28 10.19 3.97
CA ARG A 3 -9.29 9.07 3.01
C ARG A 3 -10.52 9.19 2.12
N LYS A 4 -10.32 9.18 0.81
CA LYS A 4 -11.38 9.15 -0.20
C LYS A 4 -11.20 7.94 -1.09
N LYS A 5 -12.25 7.14 -1.26
CA LYS A 5 -12.25 6.03 -2.23
C LYS A 5 -12.09 6.57 -3.64
N LEU A 6 -11.21 5.95 -4.42
CA LEU A 6 -11.00 6.27 -5.83
C LEU A 6 -11.53 5.10 -6.67
N PRO A 7 -12.44 5.34 -7.63
CA PRO A 7 -12.83 4.31 -8.58
C PRO A 7 -11.61 3.78 -9.34
N LEU A 8 -11.53 2.45 -9.53
CA LEU A 8 -10.40 1.86 -10.26
C LEU A 8 -10.29 2.36 -11.71
N SER A 9 -11.41 2.78 -12.30
CA SER A 9 -11.46 3.41 -13.63
C SER A 9 -10.81 4.80 -13.69
N GLU A 10 -10.59 5.45 -12.55
CA GLU A 10 -9.95 6.78 -12.44
C GLU A 10 -8.45 6.67 -12.11
N LEU A 11 -7.92 5.45 -11.98
CA LEU A 11 -6.48 5.26 -11.82
C LEU A 11 -5.72 5.76 -13.06
N THR A 12 -4.54 6.28 -12.80
CA THR A 12 -3.60 6.73 -13.84
C THR A 12 -2.31 5.91 -13.79
N ALA A 13 -1.52 6.00 -14.85
CA ALA A 13 -0.20 5.36 -14.85
C ALA A 13 0.68 5.95 -13.72
N PRO A 14 1.48 5.13 -13.03
CA PRO A 14 1.76 3.71 -13.28
C PRO A 14 0.81 2.72 -12.61
N LEU A 15 -0.16 3.18 -11.80
CA LEU A 15 -1.05 2.29 -11.04
C LEU A 15 -1.98 1.46 -11.93
N THR A 16 -2.37 1.97 -13.10
CA THR A 16 -3.12 1.19 -14.09
C THR A 16 -2.33 -0.03 -14.55
N GLY A 17 -1.03 0.12 -14.81
CA GLY A 17 -0.17 -1.00 -15.17
C GLY A 17 -0.03 -2.05 -14.07
N VAL A 18 -0.03 -1.62 -12.80
CA VAL A 18 -0.03 -2.53 -11.65
C VAL A 18 -1.35 -3.29 -11.55
N LEU A 19 -2.48 -2.62 -11.75
CA LEU A 19 -3.80 -3.23 -11.75
C LEU A 19 -3.94 -4.26 -12.87
N ASP A 20 -3.48 -3.93 -14.09
CA ASP A 20 -3.51 -4.82 -15.25
C ASP A 20 -2.62 -6.05 -15.04
N HIS A 21 -1.45 -5.87 -14.43
CA HIS A 21 -0.58 -6.98 -14.05
C HIS A 21 -1.27 -7.98 -13.11
N TRP A 22 -1.97 -7.48 -12.09
CA TRP A 22 -2.74 -8.31 -11.15
C TRP A 22 -3.91 -9.01 -11.84
N ARG A 23 -4.68 -8.31 -12.69
CA ARG A 23 -5.78 -8.86 -13.46
C ARG A 23 -5.33 -9.98 -14.39
N ALA A 24 -4.24 -9.76 -15.12
CA ALA A 24 -3.68 -10.76 -16.04
C ALA A 24 -3.25 -12.06 -15.34
N ARG A 25 -3.08 -12.05 -14.02
CA ARG A 25 -2.72 -13.20 -13.19
C ARG A 25 -3.89 -13.82 -12.42
N GLY A 26 -5.11 -13.44 -12.79
CA GLY A 26 -6.31 -13.97 -12.17
C GLY A 26 -6.67 -13.33 -10.83
N GLY A 27 -6.25 -12.08 -10.63
CA GLY A 27 -6.53 -11.38 -9.38
C GLY A 27 -8.01 -11.20 -9.08
N GLU A 28 -8.82 -10.88 -10.08
CA GLU A 28 -10.27 -10.68 -9.92
C GLU A 28 -11.00 -11.96 -9.53
N GLU A 29 -10.53 -13.12 -9.96
CA GLU A 29 -11.07 -14.43 -9.61
C GLU A 29 -10.43 -15.05 -8.35
N LEU A 30 -9.64 -14.29 -7.61
CA LEU A 30 -8.84 -14.80 -6.47
C LEU A 30 -7.95 -15.99 -6.83
N SER A 31 -7.49 -16.08 -8.05
CA SER A 31 -6.62 -17.15 -8.55
C SER A 31 -5.16 -16.73 -8.72
N CYS A 32 -4.78 -15.60 -8.12
CA CYS A 32 -3.41 -15.10 -8.10
C CYS A 32 -2.75 -15.37 -6.73
N PRO A 33 -2.02 -16.46 -6.55
CA PRO A 33 -1.20 -16.68 -5.36
C PRO A 33 0.05 -15.81 -5.39
N TRP A 34 0.68 -15.62 -4.22
CA TRP A 34 1.92 -14.86 -4.11
C TRP A 34 3.01 -15.37 -5.08
N SER A 35 3.14 -16.68 -5.24
CA SER A 35 4.12 -17.30 -6.14
C SER A 35 3.95 -16.94 -7.61
N LYS A 36 2.74 -16.54 -8.03
CA LYS A 36 2.43 -16.14 -9.41
C LYS A 36 2.32 -14.63 -9.60
N PHE A 37 2.32 -13.86 -8.52
CA PHE A 37 2.21 -12.41 -8.63
C PHE A 37 3.42 -11.79 -9.32
N GLU A 38 4.62 -12.34 -9.12
CA GLU A 38 5.84 -11.96 -9.83
C GLU A 38 6.11 -10.45 -9.79
N MET A 39 6.26 -9.92 -8.59
CA MET A 39 6.40 -8.49 -8.31
C MET A 39 7.48 -7.80 -9.16
N HIS A 40 8.51 -8.53 -9.61
CA HIS A 40 9.59 -8.01 -10.44
C HIS A 40 9.16 -7.56 -11.85
N PHE A 41 7.96 -7.95 -12.29
CA PHE A 41 7.37 -7.45 -13.54
C PHE A 41 6.54 -6.18 -13.36
N LEU A 42 6.37 -5.68 -12.15
CA LEU A 42 5.76 -4.38 -11.93
C LEU A 42 6.62 -3.26 -12.54
N PRO A 43 6.03 -2.12 -12.91
CA PRO A 43 6.80 -0.96 -13.35
C PRO A 43 7.90 -0.63 -12.34
N PRO A 44 9.18 -0.56 -12.74
CA PRO A 44 10.30 -0.38 -11.78
C PRO A 44 10.14 0.83 -10.86
N LYS A 45 9.50 1.88 -11.34
CA LYS A 45 9.27 3.12 -10.59
C LYS A 45 8.32 2.98 -9.39
N VAL A 46 7.50 1.92 -9.34
CA VAL A 46 6.60 1.69 -8.19
C VAL A 46 7.21 0.78 -7.13
N LEU A 47 8.22 -0.01 -7.45
CA LEU A 47 8.82 -0.95 -6.50
C LEU A 47 9.30 -0.28 -5.20
N PRO A 48 9.95 0.89 -5.24
CA PRO A 48 10.40 1.57 -4.02
C PRO A 48 9.25 2.04 -3.09
N THR A 49 8.03 2.15 -3.61
CA THR A 49 6.83 2.54 -2.85
C THR A 49 5.80 1.41 -2.76
N THR A 50 6.19 0.19 -3.10
CA THR A 50 5.38 -1.01 -2.93
C THR A 50 5.59 -1.58 -1.53
N LEU A 51 4.53 -2.15 -1.00
CA LEU A 51 4.53 -2.92 0.23
C LEU A 51 3.72 -4.21 0.03
N VAL A 52 4.10 -5.27 0.75
CA VAL A 52 3.37 -6.54 0.74
C VAL A 52 3.13 -6.97 2.18
N ILE A 53 1.92 -7.38 2.47
CA ILE A 53 1.48 -7.81 3.79
C ILE A 53 1.11 -9.28 3.72
N ASP A 54 1.67 -10.08 4.62
CA ASP A 54 1.18 -11.41 4.93
C ASP A 54 -0.07 -11.27 5.79
N VAL A 55 -1.15 -11.89 5.36
CA VAL A 55 -2.45 -11.85 6.02
C VAL A 55 -2.72 -13.17 6.74
N PHE A 56 -3.05 -13.08 8.02
CA PHE A 56 -3.38 -14.21 8.86
C PHE A 56 -4.84 -14.13 9.32
N ASP A 57 -5.38 -15.24 9.81
CA ASP A 57 -6.75 -15.28 10.33
C ASP A 57 -6.92 -14.29 11.48
N GLU A 58 -5.95 -14.26 12.38
CA GLU A 58 -5.86 -13.23 13.39
C GLU A 58 -5.25 -11.97 12.79
N THR A 59 -6.05 -10.92 12.63
CA THR A 59 -5.63 -9.67 11.98
C THR A 59 -4.39 -9.04 12.63
N ASN A 60 -4.25 -9.15 13.96
CA ASN A 60 -3.07 -8.62 14.65
C ASN A 60 -1.77 -9.33 14.30
N ALA A 61 -1.83 -10.54 13.74
CA ALA A 61 -0.67 -11.29 13.28
C ALA A 61 -0.14 -10.84 11.92
N ASN A 62 -0.88 -9.97 11.22
CA ASN A 62 -0.44 -9.46 9.92
C ASN A 62 0.93 -8.79 10.02
N LYS A 63 1.79 -9.03 9.03
CA LYS A 63 3.17 -8.51 9.00
C LYS A 63 3.52 -8.05 7.59
N TYR A 64 4.37 -7.03 7.51
CA TYR A 64 4.98 -6.67 6.25
C TYR A 64 5.98 -7.74 5.81
N ARG A 65 5.72 -8.37 4.67
CA ARG A 65 6.66 -9.25 3.97
C ARG A 65 7.70 -8.44 3.20
N TYR A 66 7.26 -7.35 2.59
CA TYR A 66 8.09 -6.44 1.82
C TYR A 66 7.72 -4.99 2.15
N TRP A 67 8.72 -4.18 2.29
CA TRP A 67 8.61 -2.75 2.56
C TRP A 67 9.56 -2.00 1.62
N GLY A 68 9.03 -1.22 0.68
CA GLY A 68 9.82 -0.53 -0.32
C GLY A 68 10.79 0.49 0.27
N SER A 69 11.93 0.67 -0.35
CA SER A 69 13.02 1.53 0.16
C SER A 69 12.61 2.99 0.36
N LYS A 70 11.75 3.53 -0.52
CA LYS A 70 11.20 4.88 -0.34
C LYS A 70 10.20 4.96 0.80
N MET A 71 9.51 3.89 1.14
CA MET A 71 8.65 3.85 2.30
C MET A 71 9.45 3.96 3.60
N THR A 72 10.64 3.36 3.66
CA THR A 72 11.57 3.56 4.79
C THR A 72 11.97 5.02 4.93
N MET A 73 12.30 5.68 3.82
CA MET A 73 12.64 7.11 3.82
C MET A 73 11.47 7.99 4.30
N ILE A 74 10.24 7.69 3.86
CA ILE A 74 9.04 8.47 4.18
C ILE A 74 8.63 8.29 5.64
N HIS A 75 8.68 7.05 6.15
CA HIS A 75 8.24 6.70 7.50
C HIS A 75 9.38 6.72 8.54
N GLY A 76 10.62 6.91 8.12
CA GLY A 76 11.78 6.95 9.00
C GLY A 76 12.21 5.58 9.56
N GLN A 77 11.57 4.48 9.17
CA GLN A 77 11.87 3.14 9.64
C GLN A 77 11.53 2.06 8.61
N ASP A 78 12.27 0.96 8.65
CA ASP A 78 11.94 -0.26 7.91
C ASP A 78 10.92 -1.08 8.70
N MET A 79 9.78 -1.35 8.08
CA MET A 79 8.69 -2.09 8.69
C MET A 79 8.69 -3.57 8.32
N THR A 80 9.67 -4.07 7.55
CA THR A 80 9.77 -5.49 7.21
C THR A 80 9.71 -6.37 8.44
N GLY A 81 8.81 -7.34 8.45
CA GLY A 81 8.59 -8.25 9.58
C GLY A 81 7.77 -7.68 10.74
N ARG A 82 7.41 -6.39 10.70
CA ARG A 82 6.60 -5.72 11.73
C ARG A 82 5.13 -5.68 11.35
N SER A 83 4.27 -5.47 12.34
CA SER A 83 2.85 -5.28 12.11
C SER A 83 2.56 -3.97 11.39
N PRO A 84 1.64 -3.95 10.39
CA PRO A 84 1.14 -2.71 9.81
C PRO A 84 0.48 -1.77 10.84
N TYR A 85 0.07 -2.32 11.95
CA TYR A 85 -0.66 -1.60 13.01
C TYR A 85 0.26 -0.99 14.07
N ASP A 86 1.58 -1.14 13.89
CA ASP A 86 2.62 -0.46 14.67
C ASP A 86 3.07 0.86 14.04
N LEU A 87 2.49 1.23 12.88
CA LEU A 87 2.80 2.49 12.22
C LEU A 87 2.31 3.71 13.01
N SER A 88 3.12 4.74 13.01
CA SER A 88 2.73 6.06 13.51
C SER A 88 2.25 6.97 12.36
N PRO A 89 1.29 7.89 12.61
CA PRO A 89 0.55 8.05 13.85
C PRO A 89 -0.51 6.94 14.04
N ARG A 90 -1.04 6.80 15.26
CA ARG A 90 -2.05 5.78 15.59
C ARG A 90 -3.29 5.81 14.68
N GLU A 91 -3.73 6.99 14.27
CA GLU A 91 -4.84 7.15 13.33
C GLU A 91 -4.58 6.44 11.99
N LEU A 92 -3.33 6.46 11.50
CA LEU A 92 -2.93 5.73 10.30
C LEU A 92 -3.05 4.22 10.52
N ALA A 93 -2.55 3.71 11.64
CA ALA A 93 -2.61 2.29 11.99
C ALA A 93 -4.07 1.80 12.08
N GLU A 94 -4.94 2.58 12.72
CA GLU A 94 -6.38 2.27 12.85
C GLU A 94 -7.09 2.28 11.50
N ASP A 95 -6.76 3.24 10.62
CA ASP A 95 -7.32 3.30 9.27
C ASP A 95 -6.84 2.14 8.39
N LEU A 96 -5.56 1.78 8.49
CA LEU A 96 -5.01 0.60 7.81
C LEU A 96 -5.73 -0.68 8.24
N ARG A 97 -6.01 -0.85 9.53
CA ARG A 97 -6.76 -2.00 10.03
C ARG A 97 -8.14 -2.10 9.37
N LYS A 98 -8.87 -0.99 9.29
CA LYS A 98 -10.18 -0.94 8.62
C LYS A 98 -10.07 -1.31 7.15
N GLN A 99 -9.09 -0.76 6.44
CA GLN A 99 -8.86 -1.05 5.02
C GLN A 99 -8.54 -2.53 4.79
N HIS A 100 -7.71 -3.15 5.62
CA HIS A 100 -7.37 -4.57 5.49
C HIS A 100 -8.58 -5.48 5.77
N LEU A 101 -9.43 -5.14 6.72
CA LEU A 101 -10.68 -5.85 6.96
C LEU A 101 -11.64 -5.71 5.78
N GLU A 102 -11.82 -4.50 5.25
CA GLU A 102 -12.64 -4.25 4.05
C GLU A 102 -12.18 -5.09 2.85
N ILE A 103 -10.86 -5.23 2.64
CA ILE A 103 -10.30 -6.04 1.55
C ILE A 103 -10.58 -7.53 1.78
N ARG A 104 -10.43 -8.01 3.02
CA ARG A 104 -10.73 -9.42 3.35
C ARG A 104 -12.21 -9.76 3.12
N GLU A 105 -13.10 -8.85 3.47
CA GLU A 105 -14.56 -9.04 3.30
C GLU A 105 -14.96 -8.96 1.83
N ASN A 106 -14.51 -7.92 1.13
CA ASN A 106 -14.91 -7.65 -0.25
C ASN A 106 -14.14 -8.49 -1.28
N ARG A 107 -12.98 -9.02 -0.93
CA ARG A 107 -12.10 -9.83 -1.80
C ARG A 107 -11.78 -9.16 -3.14
N ALA A 108 -11.71 -7.84 -3.16
CA ALA A 108 -11.58 -7.04 -4.36
C ALA A 108 -10.45 -6.01 -4.22
N ALA A 109 -9.84 -5.65 -5.34
CA ALA A 109 -8.93 -4.52 -5.41
C ALA A 109 -9.64 -3.23 -5.02
N CYS A 110 -8.92 -2.34 -4.36
CA CYS A 110 -9.42 -1.02 -4.02
C CYS A 110 -8.33 0.04 -4.13
N ALA A 111 -8.75 1.26 -4.43
CA ALA A 111 -7.87 2.41 -4.45
C ALA A 111 -8.43 3.55 -3.59
N HIS A 112 -7.54 4.30 -2.98
CA HIS A 112 -7.88 5.47 -2.17
C HIS A 112 -6.91 6.61 -2.43
N VAL A 113 -7.42 7.82 -2.38
CA VAL A 113 -6.61 9.03 -2.19
C VAL A 113 -6.53 9.29 -0.70
N LEU A 114 -5.31 9.38 -0.19
CA LEU A 114 -5.01 9.71 1.19
C LEU A 114 -4.38 11.09 1.23
N GLY A 115 -4.79 11.89 2.22
CA GLY A 115 -4.23 13.22 2.44
C GLY A 115 -3.93 13.46 3.90
N PHE A 116 -2.85 14.18 4.13
CA PHE A 116 -2.45 14.64 5.45
C PHE A 116 -1.89 16.06 5.36
N ALA A 117 -2.08 16.84 6.41
CA ALA A 117 -1.49 18.16 6.53
C ALA A 117 -0.13 18.03 7.21
N LEU A 118 0.88 18.69 6.63
CA LEU A 118 2.16 18.90 7.29
C LEU A 118 2.01 20.03 8.33
N GLU A 119 2.90 20.07 9.33
CA GLU A 119 2.98 21.17 10.30
C GLU A 119 3.14 22.55 9.65
N SER A 120 3.72 22.58 8.45
CA SER A 120 3.85 23.78 7.61
C SER A 120 2.52 24.25 7.00
N GLY A 121 1.39 23.57 7.24
CA GLY A 121 0.08 23.86 6.64
C GLY A 121 -0.07 23.36 5.19
N LEU A 122 0.99 22.80 4.58
CA LEU A 122 0.92 22.19 3.24
C LEU A 122 0.24 20.84 3.33
N SER A 123 -0.82 20.64 2.56
CA SER A 123 -1.43 19.33 2.37
C SER A 123 -0.64 18.51 1.38
N GLN A 124 -0.47 17.23 1.69
CA GLN A 124 0.10 16.25 0.76
C GLN A 124 -0.93 15.16 0.51
N THR A 125 -1.02 14.74 -0.74
CA THR A 125 -1.88 13.65 -1.16
C THR A 125 -1.09 12.60 -1.90
N HIS A 126 -1.50 11.35 -1.72
CA HIS A 126 -1.00 10.23 -2.50
C HIS A 126 -2.14 9.26 -2.80
N THR A 127 -1.97 8.49 -3.85
CA THR A 127 -2.90 7.42 -4.19
C THR A 127 -2.31 6.10 -3.75
N ILE A 128 -3.12 5.24 -3.14
CA ILE A 128 -2.75 3.86 -2.84
C ILE A 128 -3.69 2.91 -3.54
N LEU A 129 -3.11 1.94 -4.25
CA LEU A 129 -3.80 0.79 -4.82
C LEU A 129 -3.50 -0.43 -3.95
N ARG A 130 -4.53 -1.18 -3.55
CA ARG A 130 -4.40 -2.43 -2.81
C ARG A 130 -5.00 -3.58 -3.59
N LEU A 131 -4.22 -4.65 -3.69
CA LEU A 131 -4.52 -5.83 -4.48
C LEU A 131 -4.51 -7.06 -3.56
N PRO A 132 -5.66 -7.72 -3.35
CA PRO A 132 -5.69 -8.97 -2.61
C PRO A 132 -5.11 -10.12 -3.44
N LEU A 133 -4.34 -10.99 -2.79
CA LEU A 133 -3.86 -12.25 -3.35
C LEU A 133 -4.40 -13.40 -2.52
N SER A 134 -4.56 -14.55 -3.15
CA SER A 134 -5.05 -15.76 -2.50
C SER A 134 -4.23 -16.98 -2.95
N ASP A 135 -3.71 -17.73 -1.98
CA ASP A 135 -2.95 -18.95 -2.24
C ASP A 135 -3.86 -20.17 -2.41
N ASP A 136 -5.10 -20.10 -1.87
CA ASP A 136 -6.08 -21.19 -1.88
C ASP A 136 -7.33 -20.91 -2.73
N GLY A 137 -7.43 -19.72 -3.33
CA GLY A 137 -8.58 -19.27 -4.10
C GLY A 137 -9.84 -18.92 -3.26
N ARG A 138 -9.71 -18.89 -1.93
CA ARG A 138 -10.83 -18.68 -1.00
C ARG A 138 -10.59 -17.56 -0.01
N THR A 139 -9.42 -17.58 0.61
CA THR A 139 -9.02 -16.62 1.64
C THR A 139 -7.93 -15.69 1.11
N ILE A 140 -7.91 -14.48 1.59
CA ILE A 140 -6.83 -13.54 1.26
C ILE A 140 -5.62 -13.91 2.09
N SER A 141 -4.54 -14.29 1.40
CA SER A 141 -3.25 -14.66 2.00
C SER A 141 -2.25 -13.50 2.03
N HIS A 142 -2.36 -12.58 1.07
CA HIS A 142 -1.48 -11.40 0.97
C HIS A 142 -2.26 -10.20 0.47
N ILE A 143 -1.77 -9.01 0.82
CA ILE A 143 -2.22 -7.74 0.25
C ILE A 143 -1.00 -7.01 -0.30
N VAL A 144 -1.00 -6.74 -1.61
CA VAL A 144 -0.01 -5.87 -2.24
C VAL A 144 -0.53 -4.45 -2.23
N GLY A 145 0.20 -3.53 -1.65
CA GLY A 145 -0.09 -2.10 -1.66
C GLY A 145 0.94 -1.35 -2.51
N VAL A 146 0.48 -0.53 -3.44
CA VAL A 146 1.36 0.37 -4.19
C VAL A 146 0.95 1.80 -3.92
N VAL A 147 1.87 2.54 -3.32
CA VAL A 147 1.67 3.95 -2.99
C VAL A 147 2.27 4.80 -4.09
N TRP A 148 1.47 5.70 -4.66
CA TRP A 148 1.92 6.61 -5.70
C TRP A 148 1.87 8.05 -5.20
N TYR A 149 3.06 8.62 -5.07
CA TYR A 149 3.26 10.04 -4.77
C TYR A 149 3.51 10.80 -6.07
N SER A 150 3.05 12.06 -6.14
CA SER A 150 3.50 12.91 -7.23
C SER A 150 5.02 13.12 -7.19
N PRO A 151 5.67 13.37 -8.34
CA PRO A 151 7.10 13.66 -8.36
C PRO A 151 7.49 14.82 -7.46
N GLU A 152 6.63 15.83 -7.34
CA GLU A 152 6.82 17.00 -6.47
C GLU A 152 6.77 16.60 -4.99
N ALA A 153 5.85 15.72 -4.61
CA ALA A 153 5.77 15.20 -3.26
C ALA A 153 7.04 14.42 -2.89
N LEU A 154 7.50 13.54 -3.78
CA LEU A 154 8.75 12.77 -3.56
C LEU A 154 9.96 13.68 -3.39
N LYS A 155 10.12 14.70 -4.24
CA LYS A 155 11.23 15.67 -4.11
C LYS A 155 11.21 16.40 -2.76
N ARG A 156 10.04 16.73 -2.23
CA ARG A 156 9.93 17.36 -0.90
C ARG A 156 10.39 16.44 0.23
N PHE A 157 10.12 15.14 0.14
CA PHE A 157 10.64 14.18 1.11
C PHE A 157 12.17 14.08 1.04
N GLU A 158 12.73 14.03 -0.15
CA GLU A 158 14.18 13.99 -0.37
C GLU A 158 14.88 15.24 0.16
N GLN A 159 14.30 16.43 -0.04
CA GLN A 159 14.87 17.72 0.40
C GLN A 159 14.79 17.94 1.91
N LYS A 160 13.77 17.42 2.58
CA LYS A 160 13.64 17.54 4.05
C LYS A 160 14.62 16.66 4.83
N GLY A 161 15.40 15.84 4.12
CA GLY A 161 16.46 15.00 4.69
C GLY A 161 16.01 14.19 5.90
N GLN A 162 15.78 12.90 5.70
CA GLN A 162 15.73 11.86 6.74
C GLN A 162 14.78 12.02 7.96
N GLY A 163 13.98 13.04 8.03
CA GLY A 163 12.96 13.16 9.05
C GLY A 163 11.69 12.43 8.63
N SER A 164 11.21 11.48 9.45
CA SER A 164 9.88 10.91 9.27
C SER A 164 8.83 12.01 9.19
N LEU A 165 7.93 11.95 8.20
CA LEU A 165 6.80 12.88 8.11
C LEU A 165 5.81 12.74 9.27
N PHE A 166 5.87 11.62 9.96
CA PHE A 166 4.95 11.26 11.03
C PHE A 166 5.59 11.35 12.42
N GLY A 167 6.84 11.88 12.53
CA GLY A 167 7.55 12.02 13.79
C GLY A 167 7.87 10.69 14.49
N PRO A 168 8.60 10.72 15.60
CA PRO A 168 8.83 9.52 16.40
C PRO A 168 7.54 9.02 17.07
#